data_4f3faef5f9b86a425451d3adda211786
#
_entry.id   4f3faef5f9b86a425451d3adda211786
#
_cell.length_a   1.000
_cell.length_b   1.000
_cell.length_c   1.000
_cell.angle_alpha   90.00
_cell.angle_beta   90.00
_cell.angle_gamma   90.00
#
_symmetry.space_group_name_H-M   'P 1'
#
loop_
_entity.id
_entity.type
_entity.pdbx_description
1 polymer ?
#
loop_
_entity_poly.entity_id
_entity_poly.type
_entity_poly.pdbx_seq_one_letter_code
_entity_poly.pdbx_strand_id
1 'polypeptide(L)'
;TTPLRYRVIPEIAYQRDCTFLFGTSTFLSRYGREAHPYDFYRVRCVISGAEKLNPEVAELWLEKFGLRILEGYGASECAPVLTLNTPLAYKSQTVGRFLPAVEHQLVPVEGIARGGRLHVRGPNLMLGYYLYDEPGVLQPPQSEAGAGWYDTGDVVDIDADGYVTVLGRVKRFAKIAGEMVALEMVERLAHHASPQHQHA
;
A
#
# COMPACT_ATOMS: atom_id res chain seq x y z
N THR A 1 22.86 -6.71 3.22
CA THR A 1 21.94 -7.81 2.90
C THR A 1 20.82 -7.31 2.03
N THR A 2 20.46 -8.05 0.98
CA THR A 2 19.36 -7.67 0.09
C THR A 2 18.05 -8.35 0.54
N PRO A 3 16.87 -7.77 0.31
CA PRO A 3 15.59 -8.40 0.67
C PRO A 3 15.33 -9.72 -0.08
N LEU A 4 16.06 -10.01 -1.16
CA LEU A 4 15.98 -11.26 -1.91
C LEU A 4 16.60 -12.48 -1.20
N ARG A 5 17.28 -12.29 -0.07
CA ARG A 5 17.83 -13.40 0.71
C ARG A 5 16.80 -13.93 1.71
N TYR A 6 15.85 -14.67 1.22
CA TYR A 6 14.63 -15.09 1.93
C TYR A 6 14.88 -15.93 3.19
N ARG A 7 15.98 -16.69 3.27
CA ARG A 7 16.39 -17.43 4.47
C ARG A 7 17.18 -16.58 5.44
N VAL A 8 18.04 -15.71 4.93
CA VAL A 8 18.95 -14.89 5.75
C VAL A 8 18.21 -13.78 6.50
N ILE A 9 17.14 -13.21 5.92
CA ILE A 9 16.37 -12.16 6.58
C ILE A 9 15.71 -12.65 7.87
N PRO A 10 15.00 -13.81 7.91
CA PRO A 10 14.49 -14.39 9.15
C PRO A 10 15.58 -14.65 10.20
N GLU A 11 16.71 -15.25 9.80
CA GLU A 11 17.85 -15.49 10.69
C GLU A 11 18.39 -14.19 11.31
N ILE A 12 18.51 -13.12 10.52
CA ILE A 12 18.94 -11.81 11.02
C ILE A 12 17.89 -11.24 11.99
N ALA A 13 16.60 -11.39 11.70
CA ALA A 13 15.53 -10.93 12.57
C ALA A 13 15.64 -11.60 13.96
N TYR A 14 15.92 -12.89 13.99
CA TYR A 14 16.19 -13.64 15.22
C TYR A 14 17.47 -13.15 15.93
N GLN A 15 18.61 -13.14 15.21
CA GLN A 15 19.92 -12.81 15.77
C GLN A 15 20.02 -11.38 16.32
N ARG A 16 19.22 -10.46 15.79
CA ARG A 16 19.22 -9.04 16.16
C ARG A 16 18.04 -8.64 17.05
N ASP A 17 17.25 -9.61 17.52
CA ASP A 17 16.06 -9.36 18.34
C ASP A 17 15.14 -8.29 17.70
N CYS A 18 14.94 -8.37 16.37
CA CYS A 18 14.14 -7.39 15.65
C CYS A 18 12.70 -7.37 16.15
N THR A 19 12.18 -6.18 16.39
CA THR A 19 10.81 -5.98 16.89
C THR A 19 9.86 -5.50 15.80
N PHE A 20 10.39 -4.96 14.70
CA PHE A 20 9.65 -4.52 13.52
C PHE A 20 10.20 -5.18 12.27
N LEU A 21 9.29 -5.58 11.40
CA LEU A 21 9.62 -6.08 10.07
C LEU A 21 8.78 -5.34 9.03
N PHE A 22 9.46 -4.82 8.00
CA PHE A 22 8.82 -4.19 6.86
C PHE A 22 9.03 -5.05 5.61
N GLY A 23 8.02 -5.16 4.78
CA GLY A 23 8.13 -5.86 3.53
C GLY A 23 6.95 -5.60 2.60
N THR A 24 7.10 -5.98 1.35
CA THR A 24 5.97 -6.10 0.43
C THR A 24 5.31 -7.46 0.65
N SER A 25 4.08 -7.65 0.18
CA SER A 25 3.38 -8.93 0.22
C SER A 25 4.24 -10.06 -0.37
N THR A 26 4.91 -9.78 -1.50
CA THR A 26 5.82 -10.72 -2.17
C THR A 26 6.98 -11.16 -1.27
N PHE A 27 7.66 -10.23 -0.62
CA PHE A 27 8.76 -10.57 0.29
C PHE A 27 8.26 -11.30 1.54
N LEU A 28 7.18 -10.83 2.15
CA LEU A 28 6.58 -11.46 3.33
C LEU A 28 6.12 -12.88 3.04
N SER A 29 5.59 -13.15 1.84
CA SER A 29 5.26 -14.51 1.39
C SER A 29 6.48 -15.43 1.43
N ARG A 30 7.61 -14.97 0.88
CA ARG A 30 8.85 -15.76 0.84
C ARG A 30 9.44 -15.95 2.22
N TYR A 31 9.55 -14.89 3.03
CA TYR A 31 10.03 -15.00 4.41
C TYR A 31 9.16 -15.93 5.24
N GLY A 32 7.84 -15.81 5.13
CA GLY A 32 6.90 -16.66 5.87
C GLY A 32 7.03 -18.15 5.54
N ARG A 33 7.30 -18.50 4.29
CA ARG A 33 7.50 -19.89 3.87
C ARG A 33 8.84 -20.46 4.34
N GLU A 34 9.93 -19.69 4.22
CA GLU A 34 11.29 -20.15 4.51
C GLU A 34 11.66 -20.09 5.99
N ALA A 35 11.05 -19.19 6.77
CA ALA A 35 11.39 -18.96 8.18
C ALA A 35 10.98 -20.13 9.08
N HIS A 36 11.77 -20.38 10.12
CA HIS A 36 11.33 -21.18 11.25
C HIS A 36 10.36 -20.36 12.13
N PRO A 37 9.36 -20.95 12.80
CA PRO A 37 8.44 -20.20 13.68
C PRO A 37 9.13 -19.32 14.72
N TYR A 38 10.29 -19.70 15.21
CA TYR A 38 11.08 -18.94 16.18
C TYR A 38 11.84 -17.74 15.60
N ASP A 39 12.04 -17.65 14.29
CA ASP A 39 12.83 -16.58 13.68
C ASP A 39 12.24 -15.18 13.96
N PHE A 40 10.93 -15.12 14.15
CA PHE A 40 10.20 -13.89 14.41
C PHE A 40 9.64 -13.76 15.84
N TYR A 41 10.16 -14.54 16.80
CA TYR A 41 9.60 -14.57 18.16
C TYR A 41 9.63 -13.22 18.90
N ARG A 42 10.54 -12.31 18.53
CA ARG A 42 10.62 -10.94 19.09
C ARG A 42 9.88 -9.90 18.26
N VAL A 43 9.47 -10.24 17.06
CA VAL A 43 8.77 -9.32 16.19
C VAL A 43 7.38 -9.04 16.77
N ARG A 44 7.05 -7.75 16.92
CA ARG A 44 5.77 -7.26 17.43
C ARG A 44 4.88 -6.71 16.33
N CYS A 45 5.50 -6.12 15.31
CA CYS A 45 4.81 -5.49 14.19
C CYS A 45 5.41 -5.93 12.88
N VAL A 46 4.56 -6.43 12.00
CA VAL A 46 4.89 -6.70 10.60
C VAL A 46 4.08 -5.75 9.75
N ILE A 47 4.74 -4.92 8.96
CA ILE A 47 4.10 -3.90 8.15
C ILE A 47 4.29 -4.24 6.68
N SER A 48 3.19 -4.30 5.94
CA SER A 48 3.16 -4.47 4.49
C SER A 48 2.78 -3.17 3.80
N GLY A 49 3.52 -2.81 2.75
CA GLY A 49 3.22 -1.65 1.92
C GLY A 49 3.76 -1.82 0.50
N ALA A 50 3.56 -0.80 -0.33
CA ALA A 50 3.96 -0.72 -1.73
C ALA A 50 3.22 -1.65 -2.70
N GLU A 51 2.62 -2.72 -2.23
CA GLU A 51 1.72 -3.60 -2.99
C GLU A 51 0.59 -4.11 -2.10
N LYS A 52 -0.50 -4.55 -2.71
CA LYS A 52 -1.64 -5.12 -2.00
C LYS A 52 -1.25 -6.40 -1.28
N LEU A 53 -1.66 -6.53 -0.03
CA LEU A 53 -1.43 -7.74 0.74
C LEU A 53 -2.29 -8.89 0.20
N ASN A 54 -1.64 -10.00 -0.15
CA ASN A 54 -2.34 -11.23 -0.50
C ASN A 54 -2.96 -11.85 0.78
N PRO A 55 -4.26 -12.16 0.79
CA PRO A 55 -4.93 -12.80 1.93
C PRO A 55 -4.24 -14.07 2.42
N GLU A 56 -3.75 -14.92 1.51
CA GLU A 56 -3.02 -16.15 1.87
C GLU A 56 -1.73 -15.86 2.65
N VAL A 57 -1.07 -14.73 2.34
CA VAL A 57 0.14 -14.30 3.06
C VAL A 57 -0.23 -13.82 4.45
N ALA A 58 -1.32 -13.08 4.59
CA ALA A 58 -1.82 -12.64 5.90
C ALA A 58 -2.18 -13.84 6.79
N GLU A 59 -2.85 -14.85 6.23
CA GLU A 59 -3.22 -16.08 6.92
C GLU A 59 -1.99 -16.89 7.32
N LEU A 60 -1.04 -17.11 6.41
CA LEU A 60 0.22 -17.79 6.69
C LEU A 60 0.95 -17.18 7.90
N TRP A 61 1.03 -15.84 7.95
CA TRP A 61 1.73 -15.16 9.04
C TRP A 61 0.99 -15.27 10.37
N LEU A 62 -0.33 -15.19 10.33
CA LEU A 62 -1.17 -15.33 11.51
C LEU A 62 -1.11 -16.76 12.07
N GLU A 63 -1.20 -17.78 11.21
CA GLU A 63 -1.17 -19.18 11.62
C GLU A 63 0.20 -19.66 12.09
N LYS A 64 1.26 -19.32 11.32
CA LYS A 64 2.61 -19.82 11.58
C LYS A 64 3.33 -19.12 12.71
N PHE A 65 3.14 -17.79 12.83
CA PHE A 65 3.90 -16.95 13.77
C PHE A 65 3.01 -16.25 14.81
N GLY A 66 1.69 -16.32 14.70
CA GLY A 66 0.77 -15.54 15.53
C GLY A 66 0.85 -14.04 15.27
N LEU A 67 1.41 -13.62 14.15
CA LEU A 67 1.65 -12.23 13.80
C LEU A 67 0.66 -11.76 12.73
N ARG A 68 -0.07 -10.69 13.06
CA ARG A 68 -0.93 -10.01 12.10
C ARG A 68 -0.10 -9.03 11.27
N ILE A 69 -0.22 -9.11 9.94
CA ILE A 69 0.39 -8.12 9.05
C ILE A 69 -0.49 -6.87 9.03
N LEU A 70 0.13 -5.72 9.26
CA LEU A 70 -0.51 -4.41 9.23
C LEU A 70 -0.26 -3.78 7.87
N GLU A 71 -1.33 -3.55 7.11
CA GLU A 71 -1.21 -2.89 5.80
C GLU A 71 -1.10 -1.38 5.97
N GLY A 72 -0.23 -0.77 5.17
CA GLY A 72 -0.09 0.66 5.03
C GLY A 72 -0.05 1.09 3.57
N TYR A 73 -0.43 2.32 3.32
CA TYR A 73 -0.41 2.93 2.00
C TYR A 73 0.31 4.27 2.05
N GLY A 74 0.98 4.58 0.95
CA GLY A 74 1.65 5.85 0.78
C GLY A 74 2.39 5.96 -0.54
N ALA A 75 3.14 7.04 -0.66
CA ALA A 75 3.94 7.37 -1.82
C ALA A 75 5.28 7.96 -1.38
N SER A 76 6.32 7.85 -2.21
CA SER A 76 7.64 8.44 -1.91
C SER A 76 7.54 9.94 -1.65
N GLU A 77 6.64 10.60 -2.34
CA GLU A 77 6.31 12.02 -2.20
C GLU A 77 5.72 12.39 -0.84
N CYS A 78 5.33 11.39 -0.05
CA CYS A 78 4.69 11.55 1.27
C CYS A 78 5.51 10.96 2.42
N ALA A 79 6.78 10.69 2.24
CA ALA A 79 7.83 10.29 3.18
C ALA A 79 7.55 9.06 4.10
N PRO A 80 7.15 7.89 3.64
CA PRO A 80 6.27 7.60 2.52
C PRO A 80 4.80 7.38 2.94
N VAL A 81 4.49 7.25 4.25
CA VAL A 81 3.22 6.70 4.76
C VAL A 81 2.13 7.78 4.86
N LEU A 82 0.98 7.46 4.28
CA LEU A 82 -0.26 8.25 4.40
C LEU A 82 -1.26 7.60 5.33
N THR A 83 -1.44 6.29 5.21
CA THR A 83 -2.38 5.51 6.04
C THR A 83 -1.71 4.26 6.56
N LEU A 84 -2.17 3.78 7.71
CA LEU A 84 -1.65 2.57 8.34
C LEU A 84 -2.71 1.89 9.20
N ASN A 85 -2.81 0.57 9.08
CA ASN A 85 -3.43 -0.26 10.11
C ASN A 85 -2.52 -0.34 11.33
N THR A 86 -3.09 -0.28 12.52
CA THR A 86 -2.35 -0.42 13.77
C THR A 86 -2.89 -1.58 14.60
N PRO A 87 -2.17 -2.09 15.61
CA PRO A 87 -2.69 -3.16 16.46
C PRO A 87 -4.02 -2.81 17.15
N LEU A 88 -4.23 -1.53 17.47
CA LEU A 88 -5.44 -1.05 18.16
C LEU A 88 -6.55 -0.58 17.20
N ALA A 89 -6.24 -0.35 15.93
CA ALA A 89 -7.17 0.09 14.91
C ALA A 89 -6.87 -0.66 13.61
N TYR A 90 -7.43 -1.85 13.49
CA TYR A 90 -7.22 -2.76 12.37
C TYR A 90 -8.53 -3.12 11.68
N LYS A 91 -8.52 -3.04 10.36
CA LYS A 91 -9.59 -3.57 9.51
C LYS A 91 -8.97 -4.30 8.33
N SER A 92 -9.29 -5.59 8.21
CA SER A 92 -8.80 -6.41 7.10
C SER A 92 -9.22 -5.86 5.74
N GLN A 93 -8.38 -6.05 4.72
CA GLN A 93 -8.60 -5.57 3.36
C GLN A 93 -8.67 -4.04 3.23
N THR A 94 -8.19 -3.32 4.20
CA THR A 94 -7.98 -1.88 4.15
C THR A 94 -6.51 -1.55 4.41
N VAL A 95 -6.09 -0.37 3.99
CA VAL A 95 -4.75 0.14 4.28
C VAL A 95 -4.71 1.00 5.55
N GLY A 96 -5.71 0.83 6.42
CA GLY A 96 -5.81 1.54 7.69
C GLY A 96 -6.41 2.93 7.57
N ARG A 97 -6.11 3.78 8.56
CA ARG A 97 -6.57 5.16 8.66
C ARG A 97 -5.44 6.14 8.36
N PHE A 98 -5.80 7.35 7.98
CA PHE A 98 -4.81 8.41 7.76
C PHE A 98 -3.99 8.68 9.03
N LEU A 99 -2.70 8.96 8.84
CA LEU A 99 -1.84 9.42 9.93
C LEU A 99 -2.32 10.79 10.44
N PRO A 100 -2.07 11.10 11.72
CA PRO A 100 -2.35 12.43 12.27
C PRO A 100 -1.74 13.54 11.40
N ALA A 101 -2.47 14.65 11.25
CA ALA A 101 -2.10 15.83 10.45
C ALA A 101 -2.02 15.59 8.92
N VAL A 102 -2.40 14.43 8.40
CA VAL A 102 -2.61 14.24 6.96
C VAL A 102 -4.04 14.65 6.62
N GLU A 103 -4.15 15.74 5.87
CA GLU A 103 -5.42 16.19 5.27
C GLU A 103 -5.64 15.44 3.96
N HIS A 104 -6.90 15.14 3.64
CA HIS A 104 -7.25 14.42 2.42
C HIS A 104 -8.53 14.95 1.79
N GLN A 105 -8.60 14.87 0.49
CA GLN A 105 -9.80 15.16 -0.31
C GLN A 105 -9.96 14.09 -1.37
N LEU A 106 -11.22 13.69 -1.63
CA LEU A 106 -11.56 12.82 -2.74
C LEU A 106 -12.16 13.64 -3.88
N VAL A 107 -11.48 13.68 -5.00
CA VAL A 107 -12.01 14.30 -6.23
C VAL A 107 -12.76 13.24 -7.02
N PRO A 108 -14.05 13.47 -7.36
CA PRO A 108 -14.83 12.52 -8.12
C PRO A 108 -14.17 12.15 -9.45
N VAL A 109 -14.24 10.88 -9.82
CA VAL A 109 -13.77 10.38 -11.11
C VAL A 109 -14.97 9.91 -11.92
N GLU A 110 -15.11 10.44 -13.15
CA GLU A 110 -16.23 10.07 -14.04
C GLU A 110 -16.31 8.55 -14.24
N GLY A 111 -17.48 7.98 -14.03
CA GLY A 111 -17.73 6.54 -14.17
C GLY A 111 -17.32 5.70 -12.98
N ILE A 112 -16.83 6.29 -11.88
CA ILE A 112 -16.57 5.60 -10.61
C ILE A 112 -17.66 5.99 -9.61
N ALA A 113 -18.53 5.04 -9.27
CA ALA A 113 -19.69 5.28 -8.42
C ALA A 113 -19.36 5.45 -6.93
N ARG A 114 -18.20 4.94 -6.47
CA ARG A 114 -17.81 4.95 -5.06
C ARG A 114 -16.34 5.32 -4.90
N GLY A 115 -16.07 6.22 -3.93
CA GLY A 115 -14.73 6.73 -3.70
C GLY A 115 -14.37 7.87 -4.65
N GLY A 116 -13.07 8.16 -4.79
CA GLY A 116 -12.56 9.22 -5.64
C GLY A 116 -11.03 9.22 -5.71
N ARG A 117 -10.50 10.08 -6.56
CA ARG A 117 -9.06 10.30 -6.68
C ARG A 117 -8.57 11.03 -5.45
N LEU A 118 -7.57 10.42 -4.78
CA LEU A 118 -7.06 10.90 -3.53
C LEU A 118 -6.06 12.05 -3.73
N HIS A 119 -6.38 13.18 -3.14
CA HIS A 119 -5.47 14.29 -2.94
C HIS A 119 -5.12 14.43 -1.47
N VAL A 120 -3.85 14.70 -1.17
CA VAL A 120 -3.37 14.79 0.21
C VAL A 120 -2.54 16.04 0.44
N ARG A 121 -2.56 16.51 1.69
CA ARG A 121 -1.72 17.58 2.20
C ARG A 121 -1.29 17.23 3.62
N GLY A 122 -0.04 17.55 3.98
CA GLY A 122 0.43 17.27 5.34
C GLY A 122 1.91 17.60 5.51
N PRO A 123 2.41 17.54 6.75
CA PRO A 123 3.79 17.87 7.06
C PRO A 123 4.83 16.90 6.48
N ASN A 124 4.37 15.70 6.09
CA ASN A 124 5.19 14.67 5.47
C ASN A 124 5.26 14.77 3.94
N LEU A 125 4.59 15.76 3.34
CA LEU A 125 4.62 15.96 1.90
C LEU A 125 5.96 16.56 1.46
N MET A 126 6.50 16.07 0.34
CA MET A 126 7.70 16.61 -0.27
C MET A 126 7.57 18.11 -0.57
N LEU A 127 8.67 18.81 -0.62
CA LEU A 127 8.70 20.24 -0.99
C LEU A 127 8.39 20.46 -2.47
N GLY A 128 8.68 19.50 -3.33
CA GLY A 128 8.41 19.59 -4.76
C GLY A 128 9.32 18.69 -5.60
N TYR A 129 9.14 18.76 -6.91
CA TYR A 129 9.97 18.08 -7.90
C TYR A 129 11.02 19.04 -8.49
N TYR A 130 12.16 18.49 -8.87
CA TYR A 130 13.07 19.10 -9.84
C TYR A 130 12.81 18.42 -11.19
N LEU A 131 12.28 19.18 -12.13
CA LEU A 131 12.02 18.68 -13.48
C LEU A 131 13.28 18.74 -14.34
N TYR A 132 13.42 17.79 -15.26
CA TYR A 132 14.57 17.71 -16.16
C TYR A 132 14.69 18.96 -17.06
N ASP A 133 13.55 19.46 -17.53
CA ASP A 133 13.49 20.61 -18.46
C ASP A 133 13.66 21.96 -17.76
N GLU A 134 13.58 21.99 -16.42
CA GLU A 134 13.75 23.19 -15.59
C GLU A 134 14.72 22.94 -14.43
N PRO A 135 16.00 22.71 -14.73
CA PRO A 135 16.99 22.36 -13.70
C PRO A 135 17.17 23.49 -12.67
N GLY A 136 17.13 23.10 -11.39
CA GLY A 136 17.30 24.04 -10.29
C GLY A 136 16.04 24.79 -9.85
N VAL A 137 14.93 24.62 -10.54
CA VAL A 137 13.62 25.18 -10.16
C VAL A 137 12.82 24.13 -9.41
N LEU A 138 12.55 24.37 -8.11
CA LEU A 138 11.69 23.50 -7.32
C LEU A 138 10.22 23.76 -7.70
N GLN A 139 9.52 22.69 -8.12
CA GLN A 139 8.11 22.72 -8.46
C GLN A 139 7.29 22.17 -7.28
N PRO A 140 6.67 23.02 -6.45
CA PRO A 140 5.86 22.57 -5.33
C PRO A 140 4.65 21.74 -5.78
N PRO A 141 4.11 20.86 -4.91
CA PRO A 141 2.90 20.10 -5.20
C PRO A 141 1.74 21.04 -5.52
N GLN A 142 1.06 20.75 -6.63
CA GLN A 142 -0.17 21.44 -7.04
C GLN A 142 -1.11 20.43 -7.68
N SER A 143 -2.38 20.51 -7.35
CA SER A 143 -3.41 19.64 -7.90
C SER A 143 -4.73 20.37 -8.08
N GLU A 144 -5.77 19.68 -8.53
CA GLU A 144 -7.13 20.22 -8.61
C GLU A 144 -7.68 20.67 -7.25
N ALA A 145 -7.18 20.09 -6.15
CA ALA A 145 -7.52 20.49 -4.79
C ALA A 145 -6.84 21.81 -4.35
N GLY A 146 -5.89 22.33 -5.16
CA GLY A 146 -5.20 23.59 -4.94
C GLY A 146 -3.69 23.48 -4.75
N ALA A 147 -3.07 24.60 -4.42
CA ALA A 147 -1.65 24.66 -4.12
C ALA A 147 -1.32 23.92 -2.80
N GLY A 148 -0.19 23.21 -2.77
CA GLY A 148 0.25 22.42 -1.62
C GLY A 148 -0.50 21.09 -1.45
N TRP A 149 -1.39 20.74 -2.38
CA TRP A 149 -2.03 19.43 -2.45
C TRP A 149 -1.33 18.53 -3.46
N TYR A 150 -1.03 17.33 -3.04
CA TYR A 150 -0.46 16.28 -3.89
C TYR A 150 -1.56 15.35 -4.40
N ASP A 151 -1.62 15.18 -5.71
CA ASP A 151 -2.47 14.20 -6.38
C ASP A 151 -1.73 12.85 -6.41
N THR A 152 -2.23 11.86 -5.67
CA THR A 152 -1.62 10.53 -5.62
C THR A 152 -1.82 9.74 -6.93
N GLY A 153 -2.81 10.12 -7.72
CA GLY A 153 -3.26 9.36 -8.88
C GLY A 153 -3.98 8.06 -8.54
N ASP A 154 -4.19 7.78 -7.26
CA ASP A 154 -4.88 6.60 -6.78
C ASP A 154 -6.35 6.91 -6.47
N VAL A 155 -7.22 5.96 -6.81
CA VAL A 155 -8.64 5.99 -6.44
C VAL A 155 -8.80 5.21 -5.15
N VAL A 156 -9.39 5.84 -4.15
CA VAL A 156 -9.64 5.21 -2.86
C VAL A 156 -11.10 5.40 -2.44
N ASP A 157 -11.54 4.53 -1.56
CA ASP A 157 -12.78 4.67 -0.82
C ASP A 157 -12.48 4.81 0.67
N ILE A 158 -13.28 5.60 1.38
CA ILE A 158 -13.13 5.81 2.82
C ILE A 158 -14.46 5.47 3.47
N ASP A 159 -14.45 4.51 4.37
CA ASP A 159 -15.67 4.11 5.06
C ASP A 159 -16.03 5.07 6.22
N ALA A 160 -17.20 4.81 6.83
CA ALA A 160 -17.72 5.63 7.93
C ALA A 160 -16.81 5.65 9.18
N ASP A 161 -15.95 4.64 9.34
CA ASP A 161 -15.00 4.54 10.44
C ASP A 161 -13.63 5.17 10.08
N GLY A 162 -13.48 5.70 8.86
CA GLY A 162 -12.27 6.35 8.36
C GLY A 162 -11.20 5.37 7.83
N TYR A 163 -11.54 4.10 7.60
CA TYR A 163 -10.62 3.16 6.97
C TYR A 163 -10.61 3.33 5.46
N VAL A 164 -9.40 3.30 4.91
CA VAL A 164 -9.13 3.53 3.49
C VAL A 164 -8.97 2.20 2.76
N THR A 165 -9.64 2.08 1.63
CA THR A 165 -9.48 0.97 0.68
C THR A 165 -8.96 1.53 -0.65
N VAL A 166 -7.83 1.04 -1.14
CA VAL A 166 -7.30 1.41 -2.45
C VAL A 166 -8.05 0.60 -3.51
N LEU A 167 -8.70 1.30 -4.44
CA LEU A 167 -9.48 0.71 -5.53
C LEU A 167 -8.65 0.52 -6.80
N GLY A 168 -7.60 1.32 -6.98
CA GLY A 168 -6.66 1.24 -8.09
C GLY A 168 -6.10 2.61 -8.49
N ARG A 169 -5.31 2.64 -9.56
CA ARG A 169 -4.80 3.90 -10.13
C ARG A 169 -5.71 4.41 -11.24
N VAL A 170 -5.95 5.71 -11.30
CA VAL A 170 -6.76 6.34 -12.35
C VAL A 170 -6.34 5.87 -13.75
N LYS A 171 -5.03 5.79 -14.01
CA LYS A 171 -4.47 5.33 -15.30
C LYS A 171 -4.68 3.83 -15.57
N ARG A 172 -5.13 3.05 -14.60
CA ARG A 172 -5.41 1.61 -14.69
C ARG A 172 -6.91 1.30 -14.68
N PHE A 173 -7.74 2.29 -15.00
CA PHE A 173 -9.14 2.07 -15.31
C PHE A 173 -9.35 2.15 -16.82
N ALA A 174 -10.10 1.21 -17.36
CA ALA A 174 -10.53 1.23 -18.76
C ALA A 174 -12.02 1.57 -18.84
N LYS A 175 -12.40 2.46 -19.74
CA LYS A 175 -13.82 2.76 -20.02
C LYS A 175 -14.37 1.73 -21.00
N ILE A 176 -15.23 0.85 -20.53
CA ILE A 176 -15.86 -0.22 -21.32
C ILE A 176 -17.38 0.01 -21.33
N ALA A 177 -17.94 0.26 -22.51
CA ALA A 177 -19.37 0.53 -22.68
C ALA A 177 -19.94 1.64 -21.76
N GLY A 178 -19.10 2.65 -21.43
CA GLY A 178 -19.49 3.75 -20.56
C GLY A 178 -19.16 3.58 -19.09
N GLU A 179 -18.76 2.38 -18.65
CA GLU A 179 -18.39 2.09 -17.27
C GLU A 179 -16.87 2.04 -17.10
N MET A 180 -16.39 2.53 -15.96
CA MET A 180 -14.97 2.46 -15.59
C MET A 180 -14.68 1.14 -14.88
N VAL A 181 -13.87 0.28 -15.53
CA VAL A 181 -13.47 -1.02 -15.01
C VAL A 181 -12.02 -0.97 -14.57
N ALA A 182 -11.76 -1.30 -13.31
CA ALA A 182 -10.39 -1.41 -12.81
C ALA A 182 -9.70 -2.63 -13.45
N LEU A 183 -8.60 -2.41 -14.16
CA LEU A 183 -7.85 -3.49 -14.81
C LEU A 183 -7.35 -4.53 -13.79
N GLU A 184 -7.02 -4.12 -12.59
CA GLU A 184 -6.65 -5.03 -11.50
C GLU A 184 -7.76 -6.04 -11.15
N MET A 185 -9.04 -5.64 -11.26
CA MET A 185 -10.15 -6.56 -11.06
C MET A 185 -10.20 -7.61 -12.20
N VAL A 186 -9.96 -7.19 -13.44
CA VAL A 186 -9.93 -8.08 -14.60
C VAL A 186 -8.74 -9.05 -14.50
N GLU A 187 -7.56 -8.56 -14.16
CA GLU A 187 -6.36 -9.38 -13.94
C GLU A 187 -6.60 -10.44 -12.86
N ARG A 188 -7.24 -10.07 -11.76
CA ARG A 188 -7.56 -10.99 -10.68
C ARG A 188 -8.56 -12.07 -11.08
N LEU A 189 -9.58 -11.71 -11.84
CA LEU A 189 -10.55 -12.68 -12.39
C LEU A 189 -9.89 -13.61 -13.40
N ALA A 190 -9.03 -13.09 -14.28
CA ALA A 190 -8.27 -13.86 -15.24
C ALA A 190 -7.31 -14.85 -14.55
N HIS A 191 -6.61 -14.39 -13.52
CA HIS A 191 -5.73 -15.26 -12.73
C HIS A 191 -6.50 -16.37 -12.00
N HIS A 192 -7.69 -16.07 -11.48
CA HIS A 192 -8.55 -17.08 -10.86
C HIS A 192 -9.05 -18.12 -11.87
N ALA A 193 -9.38 -17.68 -13.08
CA ALA A 193 -9.84 -18.56 -14.16
C ALA A 193 -8.69 -19.40 -14.79
N SER A 194 -7.46 -18.88 -14.76
CA SER A 194 -6.29 -19.52 -15.40
C SER A 194 -5.00 -19.25 -14.60
N PRO A 195 -4.82 -19.92 -13.46
CA PRO A 195 -3.71 -19.65 -12.53
C PRO A 195 -2.31 -19.91 -13.09
N GLN A 196 -2.22 -20.66 -14.19
CA GLN A 196 -0.94 -21.06 -14.81
C GLN A 196 -0.39 -20.05 -15.82
N HIS A 197 -1.14 -19.00 -16.14
CA HIS A 197 -0.73 -17.98 -17.10
C HIS A 197 -0.52 -16.64 -16.40
N GLN A 198 0.57 -15.93 -16.77
CA GLN A 198 0.71 -14.53 -16.40
C GLN A 198 -0.22 -13.71 -17.31
N HIS A 199 -1.17 -13.04 -16.71
CA HIS A 199 -2.06 -12.09 -17.39
C HIS A 199 -1.51 -10.68 -17.14
N ALA A 200 -1.02 -10.04 -18.19
CA ALA A 200 -0.51 -8.66 -18.20
C ALA A 200 -1.61 -7.68 -18.62
#